data_694db1a44d7986c15e518195a1316c8a
#
_entry.id   694db1a44d7986c15e518195a1316c8a
#
_cell.length_a   1.000
_cell.length_b   1.000
_cell.length_c   1.000
_cell.angle_alpha   90.00
_cell.angle_beta   90.00
_cell.angle_gamma   90.00
#
_symmetry.space_group_name_H-M   'P 1'
#
loop_
_entity.id
_entity.type
_entity.pdbx_description
1 polymer ?
#
loop_
_entity_poly.entity_id
_entity_poly.type
_entity_poly.pdbx_seq_one_letter_code
_entity_poly.pdbx_strand_id
1 'polypeptide(L)'
;MDKLEGSGRVEVVDPDVDEVLRLEKTRQQENIELIASENFTSPAVMEVQSSVLTNKYAEGYPGKRWYGGCEHVDVAEELAIARAKEVFGCDYVNVQPHSGSGANMGVYFAVLNPGDKLLTMDLSHGGHLTHGNAANFSGKFYEIVHYGVGQEDERIDYDQLAA
;
A
#
# COMPACT_ATOMS: atom_id res chain seq x y z
N MET A 1 5.61 -35.85 9.58
CA MET A 1 5.03 -34.73 10.33
C MET A 1 5.07 -33.52 9.44
N ASP A 2 3.93 -33.15 8.93
CA ASP A 2 3.82 -32.05 7.97
C ASP A 2 4.13 -30.73 8.71
N LYS A 3 5.23 -30.08 8.35
CA LYS A 3 5.66 -28.82 8.96
C LYS A 3 4.70 -27.66 8.66
N LEU A 4 3.74 -27.90 7.77
CA LEU A 4 2.80 -26.90 7.26
C LEU A 4 1.39 -27.09 7.80
N GLU A 5 1.11 -28.22 8.41
CA GLU A 5 -0.09 -28.43 9.23
C GLU A 5 0.18 -27.89 10.65
N GLY A 6 0.32 -26.58 10.74
CA GLY A 6 0.37 -25.87 12.01
C GLY A 6 -0.96 -26.04 12.72
N SER A 7 -0.94 -26.77 13.80
CA SER A 7 -2.09 -27.11 14.66
C SER A 7 -2.62 -25.96 15.52
N GLY A 8 -2.30 -24.72 15.18
CA GLY A 8 -2.68 -23.64 16.07
C GLY A 8 -3.75 -22.76 15.46
N ARG A 9 -5.00 -23.01 15.78
CA ARG A 9 -5.97 -21.93 15.74
C ARG A 9 -5.51 -20.87 16.76
N VAL A 10 -5.62 -19.60 16.39
CA VAL A 10 -5.20 -18.47 17.24
C VAL A 10 -5.84 -18.59 18.63
N GLU A 11 -7.10 -18.99 18.72
CA GLU A 11 -7.84 -19.21 19.96
C GLU A 11 -7.16 -20.16 20.98
N VAL A 12 -6.32 -21.07 20.48
CA VAL A 12 -5.60 -22.06 21.31
C VAL A 12 -4.20 -21.59 21.65
N VAL A 13 -3.55 -20.89 20.70
CA VAL A 13 -2.14 -20.48 20.83
C VAL A 13 -2.03 -19.14 21.55
N ASP A 14 -2.94 -18.22 21.26
CA ASP A 14 -2.97 -16.86 21.83
C ASP A 14 -4.42 -16.37 21.98
N PRO A 15 -5.08 -16.72 23.08
CA PRO A 15 -6.46 -16.33 23.34
C PRO A 15 -6.69 -14.82 23.39
N ASP A 16 -5.67 -14.05 23.79
CA ASP A 16 -5.77 -12.60 23.89
C ASP A 16 -5.84 -11.98 22.49
N VAL A 17 -5.03 -12.49 21.54
CA VAL A 17 -5.10 -12.07 20.13
C VAL A 17 -6.42 -12.53 19.49
N ASP A 18 -6.91 -13.74 19.80
CA ASP A 18 -8.20 -14.22 19.30
C ASP A 18 -9.35 -13.31 19.73
N GLU A 19 -9.37 -12.87 20.98
CA GLU A 19 -10.36 -11.93 21.49
C GLU A 19 -10.30 -10.58 20.75
N VAL A 20 -9.10 -10.07 20.45
CA VAL A 20 -8.93 -8.83 19.65
C VAL A 20 -9.53 -9.01 18.26
N LEU A 21 -9.26 -10.14 17.58
CA LEU A 21 -9.82 -10.43 16.26
C LEU A 21 -11.34 -10.52 16.28
N ARG A 22 -11.89 -11.14 17.32
CA ARG A 22 -13.34 -11.25 17.53
C ARG A 22 -13.99 -9.88 17.75
N LEU A 23 -13.40 -9.04 18.59
CA LEU A 23 -13.88 -7.69 18.88
C LEU A 23 -13.80 -6.79 17.63
N GLU A 24 -12.71 -6.85 16.88
CA GLU A 24 -12.56 -6.07 15.65
C GLU A 24 -13.55 -6.51 14.56
N LYS A 25 -13.79 -7.82 14.43
CA LYS A 25 -14.83 -8.32 13.52
C LYS A 25 -16.21 -7.77 13.90
N THR A 26 -16.54 -7.78 15.20
CA THR A 26 -17.81 -7.22 15.70
C THR A 26 -17.88 -5.73 15.42
N ARG A 27 -16.80 -4.97 15.68
CA ARG A 27 -16.73 -3.53 15.36
C ARG A 27 -17.03 -3.26 13.89
N GLN A 28 -16.41 -3.99 12.98
CA GLN A 28 -16.62 -3.82 11.54
C GLN A 28 -18.06 -4.16 11.11
N GLN A 29 -18.72 -5.09 11.78
CA GLN A 29 -20.09 -5.50 11.47
C GLN A 29 -21.16 -4.52 12.02
N GLU A 30 -20.87 -3.89 13.14
CA GLU A 30 -21.84 -3.07 13.88
C GLU A 30 -21.66 -1.57 13.68
N ASN A 31 -20.56 -1.13 13.09
CA ASN A 31 -20.30 0.29 12.87
C ASN A 31 -20.27 0.64 11.36
N ILE A 32 -20.73 1.84 11.06
CA ILE A 32 -20.59 2.40 9.72
C ILE A 32 -19.22 3.06 9.61
N GLU A 33 -18.40 2.56 8.68
CA GLU A 33 -17.10 3.14 8.39
C GLU A 33 -17.26 4.32 7.42
N LEU A 34 -16.76 5.49 7.83
CA LEU A 34 -16.82 6.73 7.04
C LEU A 34 -15.47 7.20 6.50
N ILE A 35 -14.41 6.43 6.72
CA ILE A 35 -13.10 6.71 6.16
C ILE A 35 -13.07 6.25 4.71
N ALA A 36 -13.10 7.19 3.77
CA ALA A 36 -13.26 6.91 2.34
C ALA A 36 -12.15 6.04 1.73
N SER A 37 -10.98 5.97 2.36
CA SER A 37 -9.85 5.15 1.93
C SER A 37 -9.89 3.72 2.46
N GLU A 38 -10.78 3.38 3.36
CA GLU A 38 -10.92 2.01 3.87
C GLU A 38 -11.76 1.15 2.93
N ASN A 39 -11.42 -0.12 2.84
CA ASN A 39 -12.13 -1.11 2.04
C ASN A 39 -12.16 -2.46 2.75
N PHE A 40 -13.32 -3.10 2.79
CA PHE A 40 -13.45 -4.44 3.32
C PHE A 40 -12.86 -5.46 2.35
N THR A 41 -11.79 -6.11 2.78
CA THR A 41 -11.09 -7.12 1.99
C THR A 41 -11.93 -8.40 1.90
N SER A 42 -11.98 -9.00 0.71
CA SER A 42 -12.70 -10.27 0.52
C SER A 42 -12.03 -11.41 1.31
N PRO A 43 -12.80 -12.43 1.73
CA PRO A 43 -12.24 -13.61 2.39
C PRO A 43 -11.12 -14.29 1.58
N ALA A 44 -11.24 -14.32 0.25
CA ALA A 44 -10.22 -14.90 -0.62
C ALA A 44 -8.87 -14.16 -0.55
N VAL A 45 -8.87 -12.84 -0.46
CA VAL A 45 -7.63 -12.05 -0.28
C VAL A 45 -7.02 -12.34 1.09
N MET A 46 -7.83 -12.39 2.15
CA MET A 46 -7.35 -12.72 3.50
C MET A 46 -6.76 -14.14 3.56
N GLU A 47 -7.37 -15.11 2.88
CA GLU A 47 -6.86 -16.49 2.80
C GLU A 47 -5.48 -16.53 2.13
N VAL A 48 -5.28 -15.83 1.02
CA VAL A 48 -3.98 -15.77 0.34
C VAL A 48 -2.92 -15.10 1.22
N GLN A 49 -3.26 -14.02 1.93
CA GLN A 49 -2.33 -13.33 2.83
C GLN A 49 -1.87 -14.20 4.00
N SER A 50 -2.73 -15.07 4.52
CA SER A 50 -2.41 -16.00 5.60
C SER A 50 -1.85 -17.34 5.11
N SER A 51 -1.55 -17.47 3.83
CA SER A 51 -1.10 -18.72 3.22
C SER A 51 0.38 -19.02 3.48
N VAL A 52 0.81 -20.21 3.06
CA VAL A 52 2.22 -20.67 3.15
C VAL A 52 3.20 -19.79 2.37
N LEU A 53 2.72 -18.93 1.47
CA LEU A 53 3.55 -17.94 0.78
C LEU A 53 4.24 -16.99 1.76
N THR A 54 3.65 -16.75 2.93
CA THR A 54 4.22 -15.96 4.03
C THR A 54 5.57 -16.50 4.52
N ASN A 55 5.83 -17.80 4.38
CA ASN A 55 7.06 -18.44 4.83
C ASN A 55 8.25 -18.24 3.86
N LYS A 56 7.98 -17.73 2.64
CA LYS A 56 8.99 -17.69 1.59
C LYS A 56 9.70 -16.35 1.51
N TYR A 57 11.00 -16.36 1.72
CA TYR A 57 11.88 -15.24 1.46
C TYR A 57 12.21 -15.19 -0.04
N ALA A 58 11.76 -14.12 -0.76
CA ALA A 58 11.78 -14.04 -2.22
C ALA A 58 12.37 -12.71 -2.72
N GLU A 59 13.53 -12.33 -2.21
CA GLU A 59 14.24 -11.11 -2.63
C GLU A 59 14.61 -11.19 -4.12
N GLY A 60 14.43 -10.08 -4.82
CA GLY A 60 14.61 -9.97 -6.27
C GLY A 60 13.28 -9.96 -7.02
N TYR A 61 13.29 -10.33 -8.28
CA TYR A 61 12.13 -10.33 -9.17
C TYR A 61 11.90 -11.71 -9.78
N PRO A 62 10.72 -12.01 -10.34
CA PRO A 62 10.46 -13.27 -11.03
C PRO A 62 11.57 -13.65 -12.01
N GLY A 63 12.05 -14.88 -11.92
CA GLY A 63 13.17 -15.38 -12.71
C GLY A 63 14.55 -14.79 -12.36
N LYS A 64 14.65 -13.84 -11.43
CA LYS A 64 15.88 -13.18 -10.99
C LYS A 64 15.92 -13.04 -9.47
N ARG A 65 15.74 -14.15 -8.77
CA ARG A 65 15.76 -14.20 -7.30
C ARG A 65 17.17 -14.44 -6.77
N TRP A 66 17.42 -13.92 -5.59
CA TRP A 66 18.67 -14.17 -4.86
C TRP A 66 18.73 -15.56 -4.22
N TYR A 67 17.57 -16.21 -4.03
CA TYR A 67 17.44 -17.49 -3.34
C TYR A 67 16.64 -18.49 -4.17
N GLY A 68 16.91 -19.78 -3.96
CA GLY A 68 16.16 -20.88 -4.58
C GLY A 68 14.77 -21.09 -3.97
N GLY A 69 13.96 -21.94 -4.61
CA GLY A 69 12.62 -22.30 -4.16
C GLY A 69 11.57 -21.23 -4.38
N CYS A 70 11.76 -20.36 -5.38
CA CYS A 70 10.89 -19.24 -5.69
C CYS A 70 9.93 -19.49 -6.86
N GLU A 71 9.94 -20.67 -7.45
CA GLU A 71 9.19 -21.03 -8.66
C GLU A 71 7.67 -20.78 -8.50
N HIS A 72 7.10 -20.97 -7.33
CA HIS A 72 5.67 -20.75 -7.10
C HIS A 72 5.34 -19.31 -6.71
N VAL A 73 6.22 -18.64 -5.96
CA VAL A 73 6.05 -17.20 -5.67
C VAL A 73 6.26 -16.36 -6.91
N ASP A 74 7.11 -16.80 -7.85
CA ASP A 74 7.28 -16.15 -9.14
C ASP A 74 5.97 -16.17 -9.93
N VAL A 75 5.31 -17.30 -9.99
CA VAL A 75 3.99 -17.42 -10.64
C VAL A 75 2.96 -16.51 -10.00
N ALA A 76 2.93 -16.44 -8.66
CA ALA A 76 2.01 -15.54 -7.95
C ALA A 76 2.26 -14.06 -8.28
N GLU A 77 3.52 -13.64 -8.31
CA GLU A 77 3.90 -12.27 -8.66
C GLU A 77 3.63 -11.95 -10.13
N GLU A 78 3.95 -12.86 -11.05
CA GLU A 78 3.66 -12.72 -12.48
C GLU A 78 2.16 -12.59 -12.76
N LEU A 79 1.33 -13.39 -12.09
CA LEU A 79 -0.13 -13.26 -12.17
C LEU A 79 -0.62 -11.90 -11.68
N ALA A 80 -0.08 -11.40 -10.58
CA ALA A 80 -0.43 -10.08 -10.06
C ALA A 80 -0.04 -8.97 -11.06
N ILE A 81 1.15 -9.04 -11.63
CA ILE A 81 1.63 -8.10 -12.65
C ILE A 81 0.72 -8.13 -13.89
N ALA A 82 0.42 -9.33 -14.42
CA ALA A 82 -0.39 -9.48 -15.62
C ALA A 82 -1.81 -8.91 -15.41
N ARG A 83 -2.44 -9.23 -14.29
CA ARG A 83 -3.77 -8.74 -13.94
C ARG A 83 -3.81 -7.24 -13.69
N ALA A 84 -2.79 -6.68 -13.03
CA ALA A 84 -2.70 -5.25 -12.83
C ALA A 84 -2.52 -4.51 -14.17
N LYS A 85 -1.72 -5.02 -15.09
CA LYS A 85 -1.62 -4.46 -16.45
C LYS A 85 -2.95 -4.43 -17.17
N GLU A 86 -3.73 -5.50 -17.08
CA GLU A 86 -5.06 -5.57 -17.67
C GLU A 86 -6.04 -4.58 -17.05
N VAL A 87 -6.10 -4.52 -15.72
CA VAL A 87 -7.01 -3.64 -14.98
C VAL A 87 -6.71 -2.16 -15.23
N PHE A 88 -5.43 -1.77 -15.24
CA PHE A 88 -5.02 -0.37 -15.39
C PHE A 88 -4.68 0.05 -16.82
N GLY A 89 -4.68 -0.89 -17.78
CA GLY A 89 -4.36 -0.60 -19.18
C GLY A 89 -2.93 -0.07 -19.35
N CYS A 90 -1.96 -0.59 -18.61
CA CYS A 90 -0.58 -0.09 -18.60
C CYS A 90 0.44 -1.14 -19.02
N ASP A 91 1.59 -0.68 -19.53
CA ASP A 91 2.65 -1.55 -20.05
C ASP A 91 3.57 -2.09 -18.96
N TYR A 92 3.74 -1.35 -17.86
CA TYR A 92 4.66 -1.67 -16.77
C TYR A 92 3.98 -1.62 -15.42
N VAL A 93 4.26 -2.62 -14.59
CA VAL A 93 3.72 -2.73 -13.24
C VAL A 93 4.80 -3.29 -12.31
N ASN A 94 4.91 -2.71 -11.12
CA ASN A 94 5.62 -3.27 -9.99
C ASN A 94 4.62 -3.50 -8.86
N VAL A 95 4.47 -4.76 -8.44
CA VAL A 95 3.52 -5.17 -7.39
C VAL A 95 4.17 -5.41 -6.03
N GLN A 96 5.47 -5.09 -5.89
CA GLN A 96 6.23 -5.37 -4.66
C GLN A 96 6.07 -4.33 -3.54
N PRO A 97 5.67 -3.06 -3.77
CA PRO A 97 5.49 -2.12 -2.66
C PRO A 97 4.52 -2.67 -1.60
N HIS A 98 4.89 -2.54 -0.32
CA HIS A 98 4.08 -3.03 0.81
C HIS A 98 2.88 -2.13 1.12
N SER A 99 2.90 -0.89 0.63
CA SER A 99 1.86 0.11 0.87
C SER A 99 1.89 1.20 -0.21
N GLY A 100 0.82 1.99 -0.30
CA GLY A 100 0.80 3.19 -1.15
C GLY A 100 1.92 4.18 -0.79
N SER A 101 2.26 4.32 0.48
CA SER A 101 3.39 5.17 0.91
C SER A 101 4.73 4.66 0.37
N GLY A 102 4.96 3.35 0.42
CA GLY A 102 6.14 2.72 -0.16
C GLY A 102 6.20 2.86 -1.69
N ALA A 103 5.06 2.75 -2.36
CA ALA A 103 4.96 2.96 -3.80
C ALA A 103 5.30 4.40 -4.19
N ASN A 104 4.72 5.39 -3.50
CA ASN A 104 5.02 6.81 -3.73
C ASN A 104 6.50 7.13 -3.47
N MET A 105 7.07 6.58 -2.40
CA MET A 105 8.50 6.73 -2.11
C MET A 105 9.37 6.18 -3.23
N GLY A 106 9.04 5.01 -3.75
CA GLY A 106 9.73 4.40 -4.89
C GLY A 106 9.69 5.28 -6.14
N VAL A 107 8.54 5.89 -6.45
CA VAL A 107 8.39 6.82 -7.57
C VAL A 107 9.26 8.08 -7.36
N TYR A 108 9.20 8.70 -6.18
CA TYR A 108 9.99 9.90 -5.91
C TYR A 108 11.49 9.63 -6.03
N PHE A 109 11.99 8.55 -5.44
CA PHE A 109 13.40 8.19 -5.55
C PHE A 109 13.86 7.80 -6.96
N ALA A 110 12.93 7.39 -7.82
CA ALA A 110 13.24 7.10 -9.22
C ALA A 110 13.38 8.35 -10.09
N VAL A 111 12.67 9.44 -9.75
CA VAL A 111 12.56 10.62 -10.62
C VAL A 111 13.09 11.92 -10.01
N LEU A 112 13.36 11.95 -8.71
CA LEU A 112 13.80 13.13 -7.96
C LEU A 112 15.06 12.84 -7.15
N ASN A 113 15.83 13.90 -6.89
CA ASN A 113 16.92 13.90 -5.92
C ASN A 113 16.48 14.59 -4.62
N PRO A 114 17.09 14.26 -3.47
CA PRO A 114 16.86 15.02 -2.25
C PRO A 114 17.13 16.53 -2.48
N GLY A 115 16.18 17.36 -2.06
CA GLY A 115 16.21 18.82 -2.26
C GLY A 115 15.50 19.32 -3.52
N ASP A 116 15.06 18.43 -4.40
CA ASP A 116 14.26 18.84 -5.55
C ASP A 116 12.89 19.36 -5.10
N LYS A 117 12.28 20.22 -5.91
CA LYS A 117 10.97 20.78 -5.65
C LYS A 117 9.85 19.79 -5.93
N LEU A 118 8.89 19.73 -5.03
CA LEU A 118 7.69 18.91 -5.15
C LEU A 118 6.45 19.79 -4.98
N LEU A 119 5.72 19.98 -6.08
CA LEU A 119 4.44 20.70 -6.06
C LEU A 119 3.31 19.75 -5.69
N THR A 120 2.61 20.05 -4.60
CA THR A 120 1.64 19.12 -4.00
C THR A 120 0.39 19.85 -3.53
N MET A 121 -0.73 19.14 -3.52
CA MET A 121 -1.95 19.65 -2.87
C MET A 121 -1.79 19.65 -1.35
N ASP A 122 -2.21 20.71 -0.71
CA ASP A 122 -2.25 20.82 0.77
C ASP A 122 -3.12 19.70 1.36
N LEU A 123 -2.68 19.16 2.50
CA LEU A 123 -3.38 18.07 3.19
C LEU A 123 -4.82 18.46 3.57
N SER A 124 -5.03 19.71 4.00
CA SER A 124 -6.34 20.23 4.37
C SER A 124 -7.31 20.39 3.19
N HIS A 125 -6.77 20.37 1.97
CA HIS A 125 -7.54 20.50 0.73
C HIS A 125 -7.65 19.17 -0.06
N GLY A 126 -7.34 18.04 0.59
CA GLY A 126 -7.44 16.72 -0.02
C GLY A 126 -6.11 16.12 -0.46
N GLY A 127 -4.98 16.73 -0.12
CA GLY A 127 -3.66 16.14 -0.32
C GLY A 127 -3.45 14.89 0.52
N HIS A 128 -2.44 14.10 0.17
CA HIS A 128 -2.05 12.90 0.91
C HIS A 128 -0.82 13.18 1.79
N LEU A 129 -0.67 12.44 2.91
CA LEU A 129 0.50 12.56 3.79
C LEU A 129 1.83 12.38 3.05
N THR A 130 1.89 11.47 2.07
CA THR A 130 3.09 11.22 1.28
C THR A 130 3.38 12.30 0.21
N HIS A 131 2.55 13.33 0.13
CA HIS A 131 2.70 14.45 -0.79
C HIS A 131 3.21 15.69 -0.06
N GLY A 132 4.33 15.58 0.65
CA GLY A 132 5.03 16.72 1.22
C GLY A 132 4.68 17.08 2.66
N ASN A 133 3.91 16.27 3.38
CA ASN A 133 3.65 16.52 4.79
C ASN A 133 4.96 16.47 5.60
N ALA A 134 5.16 17.43 6.50
CA ALA A 134 6.39 17.56 7.29
C ALA A 134 6.71 16.33 8.17
N ALA A 135 5.69 15.56 8.57
CA ALA A 135 5.88 14.32 9.32
C ALA A 135 6.27 13.12 8.45
N ASN A 136 6.15 13.26 7.13
CA ASN A 136 6.43 12.19 6.16
C ASN A 136 7.83 12.33 5.54
N PHE A 137 8.35 11.25 4.93
CA PHE A 137 9.63 11.27 4.22
C PHE A 137 9.67 12.36 3.14
N SER A 138 8.57 12.57 2.41
CA SER A 138 8.50 13.54 1.31
C SER A 138 8.74 14.98 1.79
N GLY A 139 8.16 15.38 2.92
CA GLY A 139 8.40 16.69 3.51
C GLY A 139 9.79 16.88 4.14
N LYS A 140 10.54 15.78 4.32
CA LYS A 140 11.91 15.82 4.87
C LYS A 140 12.98 15.84 3.79
N PHE A 141 12.71 15.23 2.64
CA PHE A 141 13.70 15.08 1.57
C PHE A 141 13.56 16.12 0.46
N TYR A 142 12.37 16.72 0.29
CA TYR A 142 12.07 17.59 -0.83
C TYR A 142 11.68 19.00 -0.38
N GLU A 143 11.91 19.99 -1.25
CA GLU A 143 11.38 21.35 -1.08
C GLU A 143 9.91 21.37 -1.49
N ILE A 144 9.02 21.55 -0.54
CA ILE A 144 7.58 21.42 -0.77
C ILE A 144 6.97 22.77 -1.11
N VAL A 145 6.24 22.82 -2.22
CA VAL A 145 5.36 23.93 -2.59
C VAL A 145 3.93 23.43 -2.60
N HIS A 146 3.10 23.98 -1.72
CA HIS A 146 1.70 23.58 -1.62
C HIS A 146 0.80 24.46 -2.49
N TYR A 147 -0.16 23.83 -3.14
CA TYR A 147 -1.33 24.47 -3.71
C TYR A 147 -2.60 23.99 -3.03
N GLY A 148 -3.67 24.75 -3.15
CA GLY A 148 -4.96 24.40 -2.57
C GLY A 148 -6.12 24.66 -3.53
N VAL A 149 -7.30 24.74 -2.96
CA VAL A 149 -8.54 25.13 -3.66
C VAL A 149 -8.97 26.52 -3.22
N GLY A 150 -9.65 27.25 -4.10
CA GLY A 150 -10.24 28.55 -3.82
C GLY A 150 -11.30 28.46 -2.72
N GLN A 151 -11.37 29.47 -1.89
CA GLN A 151 -12.31 29.50 -0.75
C GLN A 151 -13.78 29.63 -1.21
N GLU A 152 -14.03 30.25 -2.35
CA GLU A 152 -15.39 30.56 -2.81
C GLU A 152 -16.01 29.40 -3.63
N ASP A 153 -15.20 28.72 -4.44
CA ASP A 153 -15.69 27.75 -5.42
C ASP A 153 -15.14 26.33 -5.22
N GLU A 154 -14.24 26.16 -4.22
CA GLU A 154 -13.59 24.89 -3.88
C GLU A 154 -12.87 24.23 -5.08
N ARG A 155 -12.41 25.03 -6.05
CA ARG A 155 -11.71 24.57 -7.25
C ARG A 155 -10.23 24.94 -7.21
N ILE A 156 -9.42 24.18 -7.93
CA ILE A 156 -8.01 24.52 -8.13
C ILE A 156 -7.94 25.74 -9.03
N ASP A 157 -7.24 26.79 -8.53
CA ASP A 157 -6.86 27.97 -9.34
C ASP A 157 -5.59 27.63 -10.12
N TYR A 158 -5.75 27.31 -11.39
CA TYR A 158 -4.63 26.93 -12.26
C TYR A 158 -3.72 28.10 -12.62
N ASP A 159 -4.21 29.35 -12.55
CA ASP A 159 -3.36 30.53 -12.80
C ASP A 159 -2.43 30.75 -11.60
N GLN A 160 -2.95 30.60 -10.38
CA GLN A 160 -2.13 30.63 -9.17
C GLN A 160 -1.17 29.45 -9.10
N LEU A 161 -1.59 28.27 -9.54
CA LEU A 161 -0.76 27.08 -9.57
C LEU A 161 0.43 27.23 -10.53
N ALA A 162 0.26 27.98 -11.63
CA ALA A 162 1.29 28.18 -12.64
C ALA A 162 2.28 29.33 -12.32
N ALA A 163 1.97 30.19 -11.36
CA ALA A 163 2.77 31.34 -10.93
C ALA A 163 3.86 30.94 -9.92
#